data_738c2cf4fc02f78b71dbc2d84c48aa6d
#
_entry.id   738c2cf4fc02f78b71dbc2d84c48aa6d
#
_cell.length_a   1.000
_cell.length_b   1.000
_cell.length_c   1.000
_cell.angle_alpha   90.00
_cell.angle_beta   90.00
_cell.angle_gamma   90.00
#
_symmetry.space_group_name_H-M   'P 1'
#
loop_
_entity.id
_entity.type
_entity.pdbx_description
1 polymer ?
#
loop_
_entity_poly.entity_id
_entity_poly.type
_entity_poly.pdbx_seq_one_letter_code
_entity_poly.pdbx_strand_id
1 'polypeptide(L)'
;TPNSYDMEYIPNLDMRSYILHHDINKLTEYIYGVITTLKSTTTYTIDFTDIYKEKLTKIDFDNNFIFDKETLLSKLPKSIPISEYHGDLTLDNILYSLKDTDFVLIDPIQTEYSSYIFDIAKLRQDLKCKWFVRNESNIYMNSKLAIIDHELSKFEYNDDYLLILMLLRILP
;
A
#
# COMPACT_ATOMS: atom_id res chain seq x y z
N THR A 1 -16.25 7.14 -30.01
CA THR A 1 -17.10 6.40 -29.05
C THR A 1 -16.48 6.52 -27.67
N PRO A 2 -17.18 7.03 -26.66
CA PRO A 2 -16.67 7.02 -25.33
C PRO A 2 -16.60 5.55 -24.87
N ASN A 3 -15.45 5.13 -24.38
CA ASN A 3 -15.31 3.88 -23.67
C ASN A 3 -16.04 4.05 -22.34
N SER A 4 -17.31 3.62 -22.28
CA SER A 4 -18.03 3.49 -21.03
C SER A 4 -17.68 2.11 -20.45
N TYR A 5 -17.24 2.08 -19.20
CA TYR A 5 -17.09 0.85 -18.45
C TYR A 5 -18.30 0.74 -17.53
N ASP A 6 -19.04 -0.35 -17.65
CA ASP A 6 -20.06 -0.70 -16.67
C ASP A 6 -19.37 -1.43 -15.52
N MET A 7 -19.36 -0.81 -14.35
CA MET A 7 -18.89 -1.44 -13.12
C MET A 7 -20.07 -1.88 -12.28
N GLU A 8 -20.01 -3.08 -11.71
CA GLU A 8 -21.02 -3.54 -10.75
C GLU A 8 -21.00 -2.63 -9.51
N TYR A 9 -22.18 -2.11 -9.15
CA TYR A 9 -22.33 -1.39 -7.88
C TYR A 9 -22.31 -2.38 -6.72
N ILE A 10 -21.34 -2.24 -5.81
CA ILE A 10 -21.23 -3.03 -4.60
C ILE A 10 -21.82 -2.22 -3.44
N PRO A 11 -22.97 -2.60 -2.86
CA PRO A 11 -23.42 -2.02 -1.61
C PRO A 11 -22.39 -2.29 -0.53
N ASN A 12 -21.76 -1.24 -0.02
CA ASN A 12 -20.59 -1.39 0.85
C ASN A 12 -20.68 -0.50 2.09
N LEU A 13 -19.87 -0.88 3.07
CA LEU A 13 -19.45 -0.02 4.15
C LEU A 13 -18.04 0.47 3.82
N ASP A 14 -17.82 1.79 3.89
CA ASP A 14 -16.48 2.35 3.72
C ASP A 14 -15.55 1.88 4.84
N MET A 15 -14.25 1.87 4.56
CA MET A 15 -13.27 1.28 5.47
C MET A 15 -13.13 2.07 6.78
N ARG A 16 -13.39 3.40 6.79
CA ARG A 16 -13.40 4.18 8.04
C ARG A 16 -14.51 3.73 8.97
N SER A 17 -15.73 3.61 8.43
CA SER A 17 -16.88 3.10 9.18
C SER A 17 -16.66 1.67 9.65
N TYR A 18 -16.07 0.81 8.80
CA TYR A 18 -15.75 -0.56 9.19
C TYR A 18 -14.76 -0.59 10.37
N ILE A 19 -13.62 0.08 10.26
CA ILE A 19 -12.58 0.10 11.29
C ILE A 19 -13.11 0.67 12.61
N LEU A 20 -13.97 1.70 12.57
CA LEU A 20 -14.53 2.28 13.78
C LEU A 20 -15.48 1.32 14.52
N HIS A 21 -16.34 0.61 13.81
CA HIS A 21 -17.48 -0.07 14.39
C HIS A 21 -17.38 -1.60 14.43
N HIS A 22 -16.38 -2.18 13.75
CA HIS A 22 -16.22 -3.63 13.67
C HIS A 22 -14.87 -4.11 14.24
N ASP A 23 -14.78 -5.43 14.43
CA ASP A 23 -13.52 -6.10 14.77
C ASP A 23 -12.56 -6.07 13.58
N ILE A 24 -11.36 -5.57 13.83
CA ILE A 24 -10.31 -5.45 12.79
C ILE A 24 -9.61 -6.77 12.48
N ASN A 25 -9.81 -7.82 13.27
CA ASN A 25 -9.16 -9.10 13.03
C ASN A 25 -9.52 -9.65 11.65
N LYS A 26 -10.80 -9.60 11.27
CA LYS A 26 -11.25 -10.03 9.95
C LYS A 26 -10.60 -9.24 8.82
N LEU A 27 -10.49 -7.92 8.96
CA LEU A 27 -9.80 -7.06 8.00
C LEU A 27 -8.31 -7.41 7.92
N THR A 28 -7.66 -7.61 9.06
CA THR A 28 -6.24 -7.97 9.14
C THR A 28 -5.98 -9.32 8.48
N GLU A 29 -6.81 -10.32 8.72
CA GLU A 29 -6.74 -11.64 8.09
C GLU A 29 -6.94 -11.53 6.57
N TYR A 30 -7.90 -10.73 6.12
CA TYR A 30 -8.13 -10.49 4.70
C TYR A 30 -6.90 -9.88 4.02
N ILE A 31 -6.35 -8.79 4.58
CA ILE A 31 -5.16 -8.12 4.05
C ILE A 31 -3.98 -9.11 4.02
N TYR A 32 -3.79 -9.89 5.10
CA TYR A 32 -2.75 -10.91 5.16
C TYR A 32 -2.92 -11.96 4.06
N GLY A 33 -4.15 -12.42 3.83
CA GLY A 33 -4.51 -13.35 2.75
C GLY A 33 -4.19 -12.78 1.36
N VAL A 34 -4.57 -11.52 1.10
CA VAL A 34 -4.26 -10.83 -0.15
C VAL A 34 -2.75 -10.80 -0.41
N ILE A 35 -1.96 -10.30 0.55
CA ILE A 35 -0.50 -10.20 0.40
C ILE A 35 0.13 -11.58 0.21
N THR A 36 -0.33 -12.59 0.96
CA THR A 36 0.16 -13.98 0.84
C THR A 36 -0.15 -14.54 -0.55
N THR A 37 -1.34 -14.28 -1.08
CA THR A 37 -1.72 -14.68 -2.44
C THR A 37 -0.84 -14.02 -3.48
N LEU A 38 -0.66 -12.70 -3.42
CA LEU A 38 0.22 -11.96 -4.32
C LEU A 38 1.67 -12.46 -4.23
N LYS A 39 2.19 -12.68 -3.01
CA LYS A 39 3.53 -13.26 -2.79
C LYS A 39 3.67 -14.64 -3.43
N SER A 40 2.64 -15.49 -3.40
CA SER A 40 2.67 -16.83 -3.98
C SER A 40 2.82 -16.86 -5.50
N THR A 41 2.52 -15.75 -6.18
CA THR A 41 2.68 -15.59 -7.63
C THR A 41 4.09 -15.16 -8.04
N THR A 42 5.02 -15.03 -7.11
CA THR A 42 6.41 -14.65 -7.39
C THR A 42 7.06 -15.61 -8.37
N THR A 43 7.61 -15.08 -9.46
CA THR A 43 8.22 -15.87 -10.55
C THR A 43 9.74 -15.78 -10.57
N TYR A 44 10.29 -14.57 -10.54
CA TYR A 44 11.73 -14.29 -10.58
C TYR A 44 12.03 -12.97 -9.88
N THR A 45 13.28 -12.61 -9.76
CA THR A 45 13.73 -11.31 -9.24
C THR A 45 14.43 -10.50 -10.31
N ILE A 46 14.28 -9.18 -10.25
CA ILE A 46 15.02 -8.26 -11.10
C ILE A 46 15.74 -7.19 -10.27
N ASP A 47 16.76 -6.56 -10.86
CA ASP A 47 17.41 -5.39 -10.27
C ASP A 47 16.57 -4.13 -10.54
N PHE A 48 16.08 -3.50 -9.49
CA PHE A 48 15.25 -2.28 -9.53
C PHE A 48 16.07 -0.99 -9.47
N THR A 49 17.37 -1.06 -9.40
CA THR A 49 18.25 0.11 -9.20
C THR A 49 17.98 1.23 -10.20
N ASP A 50 17.81 0.91 -11.48
CA ASP A 50 17.60 1.93 -12.52
C ASP A 50 16.18 2.51 -12.47
N ILE A 51 15.17 1.70 -12.13
CA ILE A 51 13.80 2.18 -11.90
C ILE A 51 13.78 3.17 -10.73
N TYR A 52 14.47 2.87 -9.63
CA TYR A 52 14.59 3.80 -8.50
C TYR A 52 15.30 5.10 -8.89
N LYS A 53 16.43 5.02 -9.62
CA LYS A 53 17.13 6.21 -10.11
C LYS A 53 16.20 7.11 -10.93
N GLU A 54 15.50 6.52 -11.91
CA GLU A 54 14.57 7.28 -12.75
C GLU A 54 13.49 7.97 -11.90
N LYS A 55 12.92 7.28 -10.92
CA LYS A 55 11.90 7.88 -10.05
C LYS A 55 12.46 8.99 -9.17
N LEU A 56 13.61 8.77 -8.56
CA LEU A 56 14.23 9.76 -7.69
C LEU A 56 14.70 11.01 -8.45
N THR A 57 14.94 10.92 -9.77
CA THR A 57 15.23 12.14 -10.57
C THR A 57 14.02 13.06 -10.72
N LYS A 58 12.81 12.54 -10.59
CA LYS A 58 11.56 13.30 -10.72
C LYS A 58 11.13 13.96 -9.41
N ILE A 59 11.82 13.67 -8.31
CA ILE A 59 11.53 14.21 -6.98
C ILE A 59 12.49 15.33 -6.66
N ASP A 60 11.94 16.48 -6.29
CA ASP A 60 12.74 17.58 -5.79
C ASP A 60 13.09 17.36 -4.32
N PHE A 61 14.37 17.08 -4.06
CA PHE A 61 14.90 16.96 -2.70
C PHE A 61 15.40 18.34 -2.27
N ASP A 62 14.59 19.02 -1.49
CA ASP A 62 15.01 20.26 -0.86
C ASP A 62 15.96 20.01 0.34
N ASN A 63 16.50 21.09 0.90
CA ASN A 63 17.43 21.01 2.04
C ASN A 63 16.76 20.58 3.36
N ASN A 64 15.46 20.29 3.36
CA ASN A 64 14.72 19.87 4.56
C ASN A 64 14.65 18.35 4.69
N PHE A 65 15.07 17.59 3.69
CA PHE A 65 15.17 16.15 3.80
C PHE A 65 16.34 15.73 4.70
N ILE A 66 16.10 14.71 5.54
CA ILE A 66 17.10 14.17 6.48
C ILE A 66 18.23 13.44 5.73
N PHE A 67 18.01 13.06 4.48
CA PHE A 67 18.96 12.34 3.63
C PHE A 67 18.81 12.73 2.15
N ASP A 68 19.89 12.54 1.41
CA ASP A 68 19.93 12.79 -0.03
C ASP A 68 19.47 11.58 -0.87
N LYS A 69 19.39 11.78 -2.19
CA LYS A 69 18.94 10.75 -3.15
C LYS A 69 19.85 9.53 -3.13
N GLU A 70 21.17 9.72 -3.05
CA GLU A 70 22.17 8.66 -3.03
C GLU A 70 22.03 7.79 -1.78
N THR A 71 21.82 8.41 -0.63
CA THR A 71 21.58 7.71 0.62
C THR A 71 20.31 6.86 0.53
N LEU A 72 19.19 7.42 0.04
CA LEU A 72 17.97 6.65 -0.14
C LEU A 72 18.18 5.48 -1.12
N LEU A 73 18.77 5.74 -2.29
CA LEU A 73 19.04 4.72 -3.28
C LEU A 73 19.91 3.57 -2.73
N SER A 74 20.89 3.90 -1.87
CA SER A 74 21.77 2.90 -1.25
C SER A 74 21.06 1.96 -0.29
N LYS A 75 19.94 2.40 0.27
CA LYS A 75 19.16 1.69 1.28
C LYS A 75 17.97 0.91 0.70
N LEU A 76 17.49 1.28 -0.49
CA LEU A 76 16.41 0.55 -1.15
C LEU A 76 16.85 -0.87 -1.53
N PRO A 77 15.97 -1.88 -1.39
CA PRO A 77 16.26 -3.25 -1.79
C PRO A 77 16.43 -3.32 -3.32
N LYS A 78 17.59 -3.78 -3.77
CA LYS A 78 17.92 -3.83 -5.21
C LYS A 78 17.25 -5.00 -5.92
N SER A 79 17.24 -6.17 -5.30
CA SER A 79 16.65 -7.39 -5.86
C SER A 79 15.18 -7.48 -5.46
N ILE A 80 14.29 -7.31 -6.43
CA ILE A 80 12.85 -7.25 -6.22
C ILE A 80 12.18 -8.47 -6.86
N PRO A 81 11.39 -9.25 -6.08
CA PRO A 81 10.59 -10.34 -6.63
C PRO A 81 9.46 -9.78 -7.51
N ILE A 82 9.31 -10.28 -8.72
CA ILE A 82 8.21 -9.94 -9.62
C ILE A 82 7.04 -10.88 -9.35
N SER A 83 5.88 -10.29 -9.14
CA SER A 83 4.64 -11.01 -8.79
C SER A 83 3.41 -10.30 -9.38
N GLU A 84 2.25 -10.93 -9.26
CA GLU A 84 0.99 -10.20 -9.32
C GLU A 84 0.98 -9.11 -8.22
N TYR A 85 0.26 -8.03 -8.47
CA TYR A 85 0.19 -6.87 -7.59
C TYR A 85 -1.10 -6.07 -7.84
N HIS A 86 -1.50 -5.29 -6.85
CA HIS A 86 -2.62 -4.36 -6.97
C HIS A 86 -2.19 -3.01 -7.56
N GLY A 87 -1.00 -2.54 -7.21
CA GLY A 87 -0.41 -1.29 -7.68
C GLY A 87 -0.82 -0.04 -6.89
N ASP A 88 -1.95 -0.10 -6.20
CA ASP A 88 -2.44 0.94 -5.29
C ASP A 88 -3.19 0.35 -4.09
N LEU A 89 -2.59 -0.62 -3.40
CA LEU A 89 -3.20 -1.26 -2.24
C LEU A 89 -3.24 -0.29 -1.05
N THR A 90 -4.35 0.42 -0.94
CA THR A 90 -4.66 1.35 0.14
C THR A 90 -5.93 0.92 0.86
N LEU A 91 -6.19 1.44 2.05
CA LEU A 91 -7.45 1.18 2.76
C LEU A 91 -8.67 1.76 2.03
N ASP A 92 -8.49 2.83 1.26
CA ASP A 92 -9.58 3.41 0.44
C ASP A 92 -9.98 2.48 -0.72
N ASN A 93 -9.08 1.57 -1.15
CA ASN A 93 -9.32 0.58 -2.21
C ASN A 93 -9.77 -0.80 -1.68
N ILE A 94 -10.14 -0.88 -0.40
CA ILE A 94 -10.76 -2.05 0.22
C ILE A 94 -12.18 -1.68 0.64
N LEU A 95 -13.18 -2.39 0.12
CA LEU A 95 -14.58 -2.21 0.50
C LEU A 95 -15.05 -3.41 1.31
N TYR A 96 -15.95 -3.19 2.26
CA TYR A 96 -16.69 -4.27 2.90
C TYR A 96 -18.05 -4.43 2.23
N SER A 97 -18.23 -5.49 1.45
CA SER A 97 -19.50 -5.79 0.78
C SER A 97 -20.57 -6.16 1.81
N LEU A 98 -21.66 -5.41 1.81
CA LEU A 98 -22.83 -5.72 2.66
C LEU A 98 -23.62 -6.92 2.14
N LYS A 99 -23.51 -7.21 0.83
CA LYS A 99 -24.16 -8.34 0.17
C LYS A 99 -23.47 -9.64 0.54
N ASP A 100 -22.15 -9.67 0.41
CA ASP A 100 -21.36 -10.90 0.58
C ASP A 100 -20.81 -11.04 2.01
N THR A 101 -20.93 -9.98 2.82
CA THR A 101 -20.37 -9.86 4.17
C THR A 101 -18.86 -10.15 4.22
N ASP A 102 -18.16 -9.73 3.16
CA ASP A 102 -16.73 -9.93 2.98
C ASP A 102 -16.06 -8.72 2.31
N PHE A 103 -14.73 -8.71 2.25
CA PHE A 103 -13.99 -7.62 1.64
C PHE A 103 -13.79 -7.81 0.14
N VAL A 104 -13.72 -6.70 -0.58
CA VAL A 104 -13.47 -6.64 -2.01
C VAL A 104 -12.39 -5.60 -2.29
N LEU A 105 -11.41 -5.96 -3.11
CA LEU A 105 -10.44 -5.01 -3.66
C LEU A 105 -11.02 -4.34 -4.91
N ILE A 106 -10.79 -3.04 -5.03
CA ILE A 106 -11.20 -2.23 -6.17
C ILE A 106 -10.02 -1.42 -6.71
N ASP A 107 -10.15 -0.94 -7.95
CA ASP A 107 -9.23 -0.01 -8.61
C ASP A 107 -7.76 -0.48 -8.67
N PRO A 108 -7.49 -1.72 -9.14
CA PRO A 108 -6.11 -2.13 -9.41
C PRO A 108 -5.52 -1.30 -10.56
N ILE A 109 -4.26 -0.86 -10.40
CA ILE A 109 -3.57 -0.07 -11.42
C ILE A 109 -2.28 -0.75 -11.89
N GLN A 110 -1.97 -0.58 -13.17
CA GLN A 110 -0.68 -1.01 -13.70
C GLN A 110 0.40 0.05 -13.42
N THR A 111 1.50 -0.40 -12.86
CA THR A 111 2.66 0.44 -12.59
C THR A 111 3.95 -0.30 -12.96
N GLU A 112 5.07 0.42 -13.06
CA GLU A 112 6.40 -0.19 -13.17
C GLU A 112 6.84 -0.91 -11.88
N TYR A 113 6.12 -0.72 -10.77
CA TYR A 113 6.37 -1.41 -9.49
C TYR A 113 5.61 -2.74 -9.43
N SER A 114 5.96 -3.66 -10.31
CA SER A 114 5.28 -4.95 -10.49
C SER A 114 5.67 -5.98 -9.42
N SER A 115 5.35 -5.68 -8.16
CA SER A 115 5.63 -6.55 -7.04
C SER A 115 4.73 -6.26 -5.84
N TYR A 116 4.32 -7.32 -5.15
CA TYR A 116 3.55 -7.24 -3.90
C TYR A 116 4.25 -6.43 -2.79
N ILE A 117 5.58 -6.31 -2.82
CA ILE A 117 6.31 -5.55 -1.79
C ILE A 117 5.99 -4.05 -1.84
N PHE A 118 5.69 -3.52 -3.02
CA PHE A 118 5.26 -2.13 -3.16
C PHE A 118 3.82 -1.94 -2.69
N ASP A 119 2.98 -2.96 -2.81
CA ASP A 119 1.64 -2.96 -2.21
C ASP A 119 1.70 -2.94 -0.68
N ILE A 120 2.63 -3.69 -0.07
CA ILE A 120 2.90 -3.61 1.37
C ILE A 120 3.33 -2.18 1.74
N ALA A 121 4.28 -1.59 1.02
CA ALA A 121 4.76 -0.24 1.30
C ALA A 121 3.64 0.82 1.14
N LYS A 122 2.78 0.64 0.14
CA LYS A 122 1.63 1.50 -0.11
C LYS A 122 0.60 1.41 1.01
N LEU A 123 0.27 0.21 1.47
CA LEU A 123 -0.65 0.02 2.58
C LEU A 123 -0.08 0.60 3.90
N ARG A 124 1.22 0.45 4.14
CA ARG A 124 1.88 1.04 5.30
C ARG A 124 1.87 2.57 5.30
N GLN A 125 1.80 3.21 4.15
CA GLN A 125 1.55 4.65 4.06
C GLN A 125 0.27 5.03 4.81
N ASP A 126 -0.80 4.25 4.65
CA ASP A 126 -2.06 4.46 5.38
C ASP A 126 -1.94 4.09 6.85
N LEU A 127 -1.33 2.97 7.15
CA LEU A 127 -1.30 2.39 8.49
C LEU A 127 -0.29 3.06 9.41
N LYS A 128 0.99 3.14 8.99
CA LYS A 128 2.08 3.68 9.80
C LYS A 128 2.10 5.21 9.78
N CYS A 129 2.00 5.81 8.58
CA CYS A 129 2.04 7.26 8.41
C CYS A 129 0.69 7.94 8.58
N LYS A 130 -0.38 7.16 8.82
CA LYS A 130 -1.74 7.67 9.05
C LYS A 130 -2.30 8.48 7.87
N TRP A 131 -1.83 8.19 6.64
CA TRP A 131 -2.28 8.89 5.46
C TRP A 131 -3.80 8.75 5.24
N PHE A 132 -4.35 7.58 5.50
CA PHE A 132 -5.78 7.30 5.46
C PHE A 132 -6.63 8.25 6.30
N VAL A 133 -6.09 8.71 7.44
CA VAL A 133 -6.78 9.60 8.40
C VAL A 133 -6.10 10.96 8.53
N ARG A 134 -5.35 11.40 7.51
CA ARG A 134 -4.54 12.63 7.54
C ARG A 134 -5.33 13.90 7.88
N ASN A 135 -6.64 13.89 7.64
CA ASN A 135 -7.54 15.01 7.93
C ASN A 135 -8.35 14.82 9.23
N GLU A 136 -8.07 13.78 9.99
CA GLU A 136 -8.84 13.40 11.17
C GLU A 136 -7.91 13.18 12.37
N SER A 137 -8.41 13.56 13.56
CA SER A 137 -7.71 13.26 14.81
C SER A 137 -8.58 12.31 15.64
N ASN A 138 -8.41 11.00 15.44
CA ASN A 138 -9.15 9.98 16.18
C ASN A 138 -8.18 8.95 16.74
N ILE A 139 -7.95 9.00 18.06
CA ILE A 139 -7.00 8.14 18.75
C ILE A 139 -7.37 6.65 18.65
N TYR A 140 -8.67 6.35 18.68
CA TYR A 140 -9.15 4.97 18.58
C TYR A 140 -8.87 4.38 17.20
N MET A 141 -9.15 5.15 16.14
CA MET A 141 -8.79 4.80 14.76
C MET A 141 -7.28 4.58 14.63
N ASN A 142 -6.48 5.53 15.12
CA ASN A 142 -5.02 5.45 15.07
C ASN A 142 -4.47 4.20 15.77
N SER A 143 -5.08 3.79 16.89
CA SER A 143 -4.69 2.57 17.61
C SER A 143 -5.01 1.31 16.80
N LYS A 144 -6.18 1.25 16.17
CA LYS A 144 -6.54 0.12 15.29
C LYS A 144 -5.63 0.02 14.08
N LEU A 145 -5.30 1.14 13.42
CA LEU A 145 -4.35 1.17 12.30
C LEU A 145 -2.96 0.68 12.73
N ALA A 146 -2.51 1.03 13.94
CA ALA A 146 -1.23 0.56 14.47
C ALA A 146 -1.21 -0.96 14.73
N ILE A 147 -2.33 -1.56 15.15
CA ILE A 147 -2.46 -3.01 15.33
C ILE A 147 -2.34 -3.70 13.96
N ILE A 148 -3.04 -3.21 12.94
CA ILE A 148 -2.96 -3.78 11.58
C ILE A 148 -1.52 -3.67 11.05
N ASP A 149 -0.85 -2.52 11.20
CA ASP A 149 0.55 -2.35 10.78
C ASP A 149 1.49 -3.33 11.48
N HIS A 150 1.27 -3.55 12.78
CA HIS A 150 2.05 -4.53 13.56
C HIS A 150 1.92 -5.95 12.99
N GLU A 151 0.70 -6.38 12.65
CA GLU A 151 0.49 -7.70 12.04
C GLU A 151 1.17 -7.83 10.67
N LEU A 152 1.15 -6.77 9.86
CA LEU A 152 1.84 -6.73 8.57
C LEU A 152 3.37 -6.68 8.71
N SER A 153 3.91 -6.27 9.86
CA SER A 153 5.35 -6.26 10.11
C SER A 153 5.99 -7.66 10.08
N LYS A 154 5.19 -8.72 10.09
CA LYS A 154 5.61 -10.11 9.97
C LYS A 154 6.01 -10.50 8.54
N PHE A 155 5.62 -9.72 7.53
CA PHE A 155 6.07 -9.94 6.16
C PHE A 155 7.51 -9.48 5.95
N GLU A 156 8.23 -10.19 5.09
CA GLU A 156 9.49 -9.73 4.49
C GLU A 156 9.25 -8.42 3.71
N TYR A 157 10.30 -7.64 3.53
CA TYR A 157 10.24 -6.33 2.86
C TYR A 157 9.36 -5.30 3.55
N ASN A 158 9.12 -5.46 4.84
CA ASN A 158 8.52 -4.44 5.68
C ASN A 158 9.54 -3.29 5.95
N ASP A 159 10.04 -2.69 4.88
CA ASP A 159 11.17 -1.78 4.86
C ASP A 159 10.68 -0.32 4.88
N ASP A 160 11.23 0.47 5.80
CA ASP A 160 10.87 1.89 5.91
C ASP A 160 11.38 2.73 4.74
N TYR A 161 12.42 2.31 4.03
CA TYR A 161 12.90 3.03 2.84
C TYR A 161 11.96 2.86 1.64
N LEU A 162 11.33 1.69 1.49
CA LEU A 162 10.25 1.51 0.52
C LEU A 162 9.04 2.38 0.86
N LEU A 163 8.69 2.45 2.13
CA LEU A 163 7.62 3.35 2.60
C LEU A 163 7.95 4.82 2.29
N ILE A 164 9.19 5.25 2.55
CA ILE A 164 9.66 6.60 2.22
C ILE A 164 9.53 6.86 0.71
N LEU A 165 9.95 5.90 -0.13
CA LEU A 165 9.79 6.01 -1.58
C LEU A 165 8.33 6.21 -2.00
N MET A 166 7.39 5.48 -1.37
CA MET A 166 5.96 5.64 -1.65
C MET A 166 5.42 7.00 -1.20
N LEU A 167 5.88 7.53 -0.07
CA LEU A 167 5.52 8.86 0.40
C LEU A 167 6.04 9.97 -0.52
N LEU A 168 7.28 9.85 -1.00
CA LEU A 168 7.88 10.82 -1.90
C LEU A 168 7.13 10.94 -3.23
N ARG A 169 6.41 9.90 -3.66
CA ARG A 169 5.59 9.91 -4.89
C ARG A 169 4.37 10.83 -4.81
N ILE A 170 3.93 11.18 -3.61
CA ILE A 170 2.72 12.01 -3.37
C ILE A 170 3.05 13.43 -2.95
N LEU A 171 4.33 13.74 -2.78
CA LEU A 171 4.77 15.12 -2.55
C LEU A 171 4.67 15.90 -3.88
N PRO A 172 4.26 17.18 -3.82
CA PRO A 172 4.16 18.03 -4.98
C PRO A 172 5.52 18.32 -5.63
#